data_2b910ff2d54e958ea08e0fab21d60572
#
_entry.id   2b910ff2d54e958ea08e0fab21d60572
#
_cell.length_a   1.000
_cell.length_b   1.000
_cell.length_c   1.000
_cell.angle_alpha   90.00
_cell.angle_beta   90.00
_cell.angle_gamma   90.00
#
_symmetry.space_group_name_H-M   'P 1'
#
loop_
_entity.id
_entity.type
_entity.pdbx_description
1 polymer ?
#
loop_
_entity_poly.entity_id
_entity_poly.type
_entity_poly.pdbx_seq_one_letter_code
_entity_poly.pdbx_strand_id
1 'polypeptide(L)'
;LEFRRVLFRSTVEELTDIVGKGHIITSPAKSLRYRKGYRSGQGSALAVVLPGNLMELWQVLKVLHDNNTIIIMQASNTSLTEGSIPAPGYDRDCVVVNGTRIKGVQLINGGDEVLAFPGTTLFKLENALKPINREPHSVIGSSNLGASVIGGINNNSGGALIQRGPAYTELSLYAQIDENDELHLVNHLGIELGKTPEEMIYNIEHRNFDIDNVPADNKRVGHNRNYEARVRDVSSHTPTRYNADPNELYEVSGASGKLAAFAVRLDTFPKDGDSQVFYIGTN
;
A
#
# COMPACT_ATOMS: atom_id res chain seq x y z
N LEU A 1 -8.38 -33.57 -11.61
CA LEU A 1 -8.02 -32.64 -12.70
C LEU A 1 -9.24 -31.89 -13.25
N GLU A 2 -10.39 -32.56 -13.41
CA GLU A 2 -11.64 -31.92 -13.88
C GLU A 2 -12.28 -31.02 -12.85
N PHE A 3 -12.25 -31.39 -11.57
CA PHE A 3 -12.77 -30.58 -10.46
C PHE A 3 -12.01 -29.25 -10.29
N ARG A 4 -10.67 -29.27 -10.43
CA ARG A 4 -9.85 -28.05 -10.44
C ARG A 4 -10.16 -27.15 -11.65
N ARG A 5 -10.51 -27.72 -12.79
CA ARG A 5 -10.85 -26.94 -13.98
C ARG A 5 -12.18 -26.20 -13.87
N VAL A 6 -13.16 -26.77 -13.18
CA VAL A 6 -14.47 -26.14 -12.95
C VAL A 6 -14.36 -24.99 -11.96
N LEU A 7 -13.69 -25.20 -10.82
CA LEU A 7 -13.41 -24.15 -9.84
C LEU A 7 -12.57 -23.01 -10.46
N PHE A 8 -11.56 -23.35 -11.26
CA PHE A 8 -10.74 -22.39 -11.98
C PHE A 8 -11.54 -21.47 -12.91
N ARG A 9 -12.47 -22.03 -13.69
CA ARG A 9 -13.31 -21.22 -14.59
C ARG A 9 -14.24 -20.32 -13.82
N SER A 10 -14.84 -20.80 -12.74
CA SER A 10 -15.73 -20.03 -11.89
C SER A 10 -15.01 -18.81 -11.30
N THR A 11 -13.86 -18.98 -10.64
CA THR A 11 -13.10 -17.88 -10.03
C THR A 11 -12.71 -16.80 -11.06
N VAL A 12 -12.19 -17.20 -12.22
CA VAL A 12 -11.80 -16.25 -13.28
C VAL A 12 -13.03 -15.55 -13.87
N GLU A 13 -14.16 -16.25 -14.02
CA GLU A 13 -15.41 -15.67 -14.51
C GLU A 13 -15.94 -14.63 -13.50
N GLU A 14 -16.04 -14.97 -12.21
CA GLU A 14 -16.47 -14.06 -11.17
C GLU A 14 -15.58 -12.80 -11.08
N LEU A 15 -14.26 -12.98 -11.11
CA LEU A 15 -13.32 -11.87 -11.15
C LEU A 15 -13.49 -11.01 -12.40
N THR A 16 -13.79 -11.65 -13.54
CA THR A 16 -14.02 -10.94 -14.81
C THR A 16 -15.29 -10.09 -14.76
N ASP A 17 -16.32 -10.56 -14.10
CA ASP A 17 -17.58 -9.84 -13.94
C ASP A 17 -17.41 -8.58 -13.06
N ILE A 18 -16.51 -8.65 -12.06
CA ILE A 18 -16.20 -7.51 -11.19
C ILE A 18 -15.37 -6.45 -11.93
N VAL A 19 -14.22 -6.82 -12.50
CA VAL A 19 -13.25 -5.83 -13.03
C VAL A 19 -13.38 -5.59 -14.54
N GLY A 20 -14.16 -6.41 -15.23
CA GLY A 20 -14.30 -6.41 -16.69
C GLY A 20 -13.15 -7.12 -17.40
N LYS A 21 -13.44 -7.65 -18.61
CA LYS A 21 -12.50 -8.46 -19.43
C LYS A 21 -11.17 -7.77 -19.75
N GLY A 22 -11.14 -6.45 -19.80
CA GLY A 22 -9.93 -5.67 -20.07
C GLY A 22 -8.96 -5.58 -18.89
N HIS A 23 -9.38 -6.00 -17.70
CA HIS A 23 -8.65 -5.79 -16.44
C HIS A 23 -8.34 -7.08 -15.69
N ILE A 24 -8.49 -8.22 -16.37
CA ILE A 24 -8.00 -9.52 -15.92
C ILE A 24 -7.05 -10.10 -16.96
N ILE A 25 -5.92 -10.65 -16.52
CA ILE A 25 -4.86 -11.17 -17.39
C ILE A 25 -4.58 -12.60 -16.98
N THR A 26 -5.00 -13.55 -17.81
CA THR A 26 -4.76 -14.99 -17.62
C THR A 26 -3.62 -15.54 -18.52
N SER A 27 -3.23 -14.78 -19.54
CA SER A 27 -2.14 -15.14 -20.45
C SER A 27 -0.78 -15.11 -19.73
N PRO A 28 -0.01 -16.23 -19.73
CA PRO A 28 1.32 -16.26 -19.10
C PRO A 28 2.30 -15.24 -19.64
N ALA A 29 2.25 -14.96 -20.94
CA ALA A 29 3.13 -13.98 -21.56
C ALA A 29 2.79 -12.54 -21.14
N LYS A 30 1.49 -12.19 -21.11
CA LYS A 30 1.03 -10.85 -20.74
C LYS A 30 1.16 -10.59 -19.24
N SER A 31 1.01 -11.61 -18.39
CA SER A 31 1.12 -11.50 -16.93
C SER A 31 2.57 -11.47 -16.43
N LEU A 32 3.56 -11.81 -17.26
CA LEU A 32 4.95 -11.95 -16.84
C LEU A 32 5.48 -10.73 -16.06
N ARG A 33 5.20 -9.51 -16.52
CA ARG A 33 5.63 -8.26 -15.87
C ARG A 33 5.10 -8.08 -14.44
N TYR A 34 4.01 -8.75 -14.08
CA TYR A 34 3.42 -8.74 -12.75
C TYR A 34 3.90 -9.88 -11.86
N ARG A 35 4.43 -10.96 -12.47
CA ARG A 35 4.89 -12.17 -11.80
C ARG A 35 6.40 -12.25 -11.64
N LYS A 36 7.11 -11.28 -12.21
CA LYS A 36 8.56 -11.14 -12.12
C LYS A 36 8.91 -9.93 -11.27
N GLY A 37 9.81 -10.10 -10.32
CA GLY A 37 10.29 -9.01 -9.48
C GLY A 37 11.18 -8.04 -10.24
N TYR A 38 11.38 -6.86 -9.68
CA TYR A 38 12.16 -5.79 -10.30
C TYR A 38 13.62 -6.21 -10.56
N ARG A 39 14.25 -6.91 -9.63
CA ARG A 39 15.62 -7.42 -9.77
C ARG A 39 15.70 -8.93 -9.85
N SER A 40 14.94 -9.61 -9.03
CA SER A 40 15.00 -11.07 -8.87
C SER A 40 13.60 -11.64 -8.62
N GLY A 41 13.50 -12.95 -8.64
CA GLY A 41 12.28 -13.69 -8.38
C GLY A 41 11.30 -13.72 -9.54
N GLN A 42 10.62 -14.84 -9.66
CA GLN A 42 9.53 -15.06 -10.59
C GLN A 42 8.70 -16.24 -10.13
N GLY A 43 7.39 -16.12 -10.21
CA GLY A 43 6.46 -17.20 -9.91
C GLY A 43 5.36 -17.35 -10.94
N SER A 44 4.42 -18.24 -10.65
CA SER A 44 3.22 -18.49 -11.43
C SER A 44 2.00 -17.93 -10.74
N ALA A 45 1.04 -17.43 -11.49
CA ALA A 45 -0.26 -17.00 -11.00
C ALA A 45 -1.34 -17.46 -11.96
N LEU A 46 -2.51 -17.77 -11.41
CA LEU A 46 -3.73 -18.09 -12.12
C LEU A 46 -4.16 -16.92 -13.01
N ALA A 47 -4.16 -15.73 -12.41
CA ALA A 47 -4.52 -14.48 -13.06
C ALA A 47 -3.82 -13.30 -12.40
N VAL A 48 -3.80 -12.18 -13.13
CA VAL A 48 -3.53 -10.84 -12.57
C VAL A 48 -4.82 -10.04 -12.72
N VAL A 49 -5.32 -9.49 -11.63
CA VAL A 49 -6.55 -8.70 -11.58
C VAL A 49 -6.22 -7.26 -11.25
N LEU A 50 -6.81 -6.32 -11.99
CA LEU A 50 -6.55 -4.89 -11.86
C LEU A 50 -7.85 -4.14 -11.51
N PRO A 51 -8.26 -4.12 -10.22
CA PRO A 51 -9.43 -3.36 -9.79
C PRO A 51 -9.26 -1.86 -10.07
N GLY A 52 -10.33 -1.19 -10.45
CA GLY A 52 -10.34 0.22 -10.84
C GLY A 52 -10.72 1.17 -9.71
N ASN A 53 -11.36 0.66 -8.66
CA ASN A 53 -11.81 1.39 -7.48
C ASN A 53 -11.76 0.50 -6.24
N LEU A 54 -12.03 1.06 -5.07
CA LEU A 54 -11.95 0.32 -3.80
C LEU A 54 -13.07 -0.72 -3.66
N MET A 55 -14.24 -0.46 -4.23
CA MET A 55 -15.34 -1.42 -4.21
C MET A 55 -15.00 -2.66 -5.04
N GLU A 56 -14.44 -2.49 -6.25
CA GLU A 56 -13.94 -3.62 -7.04
C GLU A 56 -12.84 -4.40 -6.27
N LEU A 57 -11.93 -3.69 -5.58
CA LEU A 57 -10.89 -4.33 -4.76
C LEU A 57 -11.52 -5.19 -3.67
N TRP A 58 -12.50 -4.67 -2.94
CA TRP A 58 -13.21 -5.39 -1.88
C TRP A 58 -13.90 -6.65 -2.42
N GLN A 59 -14.64 -6.52 -3.51
CA GLN A 59 -15.33 -7.64 -4.15
C GLN A 59 -14.34 -8.72 -4.66
N VAL A 60 -13.20 -8.30 -5.24
CA VAL A 60 -12.12 -9.20 -5.67
C VAL A 60 -11.56 -9.98 -4.48
N LEU A 61 -11.29 -9.31 -3.35
CA LEU A 61 -10.78 -9.98 -2.15
C LEU A 61 -11.78 -11.01 -1.60
N LYS A 62 -13.08 -10.69 -1.59
CA LYS A 62 -14.13 -11.63 -1.18
C LYS A 62 -14.13 -12.89 -2.05
N VAL A 63 -14.17 -12.73 -3.37
CA VAL A 63 -14.15 -13.88 -4.30
C VAL A 63 -12.89 -14.74 -4.11
N LEU A 64 -11.72 -14.11 -3.94
CA LEU A 64 -10.46 -14.84 -3.74
C LEU A 64 -10.42 -15.58 -2.39
N HIS A 65 -10.95 -14.97 -1.34
CA HIS A 65 -11.08 -15.58 -0.03
C HIS A 65 -12.04 -16.79 -0.08
N ASP A 66 -13.24 -16.60 -0.61
CA ASP A 66 -14.26 -17.65 -0.72
C ASP A 66 -13.79 -18.86 -1.56
N ASN A 67 -12.90 -18.63 -2.52
CA ASN A 67 -12.29 -19.66 -3.35
C ASN A 67 -10.94 -20.19 -2.79
N ASN A 68 -10.59 -19.87 -1.55
CA ASN A 68 -9.34 -20.28 -0.89
C ASN A 68 -8.09 -20.07 -1.76
N THR A 69 -8.02 -18.91 -2.42
CA THR A 69 -6.94 -18.51 -3.33
C THR A 69 -5.88 -17.71 -2.60
N ILE A 70 -4.60 -17.95 -2.89
CA ILE A 70 -3.50 -17.12 -2.36
C ILE A 70 -3.57 -15.75 -3.03
N ILE A 71 -3.61 -14.71 -2.22
CA ILE A 71 -3.72 -13.32 -2.66
C ILE A 71 -2.34 -12.65 -2.59
N ILE A 72 -1.83 -12.18 -3.73
CA ILE A 72 -0.60 -11.41 -3.80
C ILE A 72 -0.96 -9.95 -4.10
N MET A 73 -0.92 -9.11 -3.07
CA MET A 73 -1.14 -7.67 -3.25
C MET A 73 0.05 -7.01 -3.92
N GLN A 74 -0.22 -6.23 -4.94
CA GLN A 74 0.82 -5.56 -5.72
C GLN A 74 0.40 -4.12 -6.09
N ALA A 75 1.36 -3.20 -6.07
CA ALA A 75 1.23 -1.88 -6.67
C ALA A 75 2.25 -1.73 -7.83
N SER A 76 3.25 -0.87 -7.68
CA SER A 76 4.22 -0.57 -8.76
C SER A 76 5.29 -1.66 -8.98
N ASN A 77 5.33 -2.68 -8.16
CA ASN A 77 6.27 -3.80 -8.24
C ASN A 77 7.76 -3.37 -8.31
N THR A 78 8.13 -2.34 -7.53
CA THR A 78 9.52 -1.83 -7.45
C THR A 78 10.28 -2.35 -6.24
N SER A 79 9.68 -3.24 -5.45
CA SER A 79 10.30 -3.82 -4.25
C SER A 79 11.51 -4.70 -4.61
N LEU A 80 12.51 -4.67 -3.73
CA LEU A 80 13.69 -5.54 -3.81
C LEU A 80 13.53 -6.83 -2.98
N THR A 81 12.43 -6.97 -2.24
CA THR A 81 12.18 -8.06 -1.30
C THR A 81 11.31 -9.18 -1.86
N GLU A 82 10.90 -9.06 -3.14
CA GLU A 82 10.03 -10.02 -3.84
C GLU A 82 8.62 -10.22 -3.22
N GLY A 83 8.25 -9.47 -2.17
CA GLY A 83 6.99 -9.62 -1.45
C GLY A 83 5.73 -9.28 -2.27
N SER A 84 5.88 -8.66 -3.44
CA SER A 84 4.77 -8.31 -4.33
C SER A 84 4.64 -9.22 -5.56
N ILE A 85 5.34 -10.36 -5.59
CA ILE A 85 5.27 -11.34 -6.68
C ILE A 85 5.01 -12.73 -6.13
N PRO A 86 4.43 -13.64 -6.94
CA PRO A 86 4.26 -15.02 -6.54
C PRO A 86 5.61 -15.72 -6.30
N ALA A 87 5.68 -16.51 -5.24
CA ALA A 87 6.80 -17.42 -5.00
C ALA A 87 6.54 -18.78 -5.70
N PRO A 88 7.58 -19.58 -5.94
CA PRO A 88 7.39 -20.96 -6.38
C PRO A 88 6.88 -21.86 -5.22
N GLY A 89 6.19 -22.93 -5.56
CA GLY A 89 5.87 -23.99 -4.61
C GLY A 89 4.62 -23.79 -3.76
N TYR A 90 3.70 -22.93 -4.17
CA TYR A 90 2.39 -22.83 -3.52
C TYR A 90 1.58 -24.13 -3.67
N ASP A 91 0.85 -24.47 -2.62
CA ASP A 91 -0.02 -25.66 -2.55
C ASP A 91 -1.37 -25.49 -3.25
N ARG A 92 -1.71 -24.24 -3.63
CA ARG A 92 -2.96 -23.86 -4.29
C ARG A 92 -2.75 -22.70 -5.26
N ASP A 93 -3.80 -22.36 -5.99
CA ASP A 93 -3.76 -21.28 -6.96
C ASP A 93 -3.52 -19.93 -6.26
N CYS A 94 -2.79 -19.05 -6.93
CA CYS A 94 -2.61 -17.68 -6.48
C CYS A 94 -3.03 -16.67 -7.55
N VAL A 95 -3.48 -15.50 -7.12
CA VAL A 95 -3.85 -14.37 -7.97
C VAL A 95 -3.08 -13.14 -7.52
N VAL A 96 -2.51 -12.43 -8.48
CA VAL A 96 -1.92 -11.11 -8.24
C VAL A 96 -3.01 -10.05 -8.36
N VAL A 97 -3.27 -9.33 -7.27
CA VAL A 97 -4.20 -8.20 -7.22
C VAL A 97 -3.40 -6.91 -7.30
N ASN A 98 -3.42 -6.27 -8.48
CA ASN A 98 -2.62 -5.08 -8.75
C ASN A 98 -3.47 -3.81 -8.61
N GLY A 99 -3.22 -3.01 -7.57
CA GLY A 99 -3.95 -1.81 -7.22
C GLY A 99 -3.57 -0.55 -8.01
N THR A 100 -2.74 -0.62 -9.04
CA THR A 100 -2.21 0.57 -9.74
C THR A 100 -3.27 1.42 -10.44
N ARG A 101 -4.47 0.90 -10.69
CA ARG A 101 -5.60 1.66 -11.24
C ARG A 101 -6.32 2.51 -10.20
N ILE A 102 -6.28 2.14 -8.93
CA ILE A 102 -6.94 2.84 -7.81
C ILE A 102 -6.06 4.00 -7.38
N LYS A 103 -6.21 5.16 -8.02
CA LYS A 103 -5.35 6.33 -7.84
C LYS A 103 -6.11 7.45 -7.17
N GLY A 104 -5.42 8.21 -6.34
CA GLY A 104 -5.96 9.43 -5.78
C GLY A 104 -5.14 9.94 -4.60
N VAL A 105 -5.16 11.25 -4.43
CA VAL A 105 -4.70 11.96 -3.25
C VAL A 105 -5.84 12.87 -2.83
N GLN A 106 -6.23 12.81 -1.57
CA GLN A 106 -7.18 13.75 -1.00
C GLN A 106 -6.44 14.54 0.07
N LEU A 107 -6.36 15.87 -0.12
CA LEU A 107 -5.83 16.77 0.91
C LEU A 107 -6.90 16.92 1.99
N ILE A 108 -6.52 16.78 3.24
CA ILE A 108 -7.38 16.97 4.40
C ILE A 108 -6.76 17.99 5.34
N ASN A 109 -7.59 18.68 6.13
CA ASN A 109 -7.17 19.74 7.06
C ASN A 109 -6.29 20.80 6.37
N GLY A 110 -6.72 21.29 5.20
CA GLY A 110 -5.96 22.28 4.45
C GLY A 110 -4.66 21.77 3.84
N GLY A 111 -4.44 20.44 3.86
CA GLY A 111 -3.24 19.79 3.35
C GLY A 111 -2.21 19.45 4.42
N ASP A 112 -2.49 19.68 5.69
CA ASP A 112 -1.63 19.22 6.80
C ASP A 112 -1.48 17.71 6.82
N GLU A 113 -2.50 17.02 6.30
CA GLU A 113 -2.51 15.59 6.11
C GLU A 113 -3.08 15.22 4.72
N VAL A 114 -2.86 13.98 4.32
CA VAL A 114 -3.38 13.44 3.05
C VAL A 114 -3.91 12.03 3.24
N LEU A 115 -4.95 11.69 2.45
CA LEU A 115 -5.29 10.30 2.14
C LEU A 115 -4.67 9.91 0.82
N ALA A 116 -4.03 8.73 0.77
CA ALA A 116 -3.47 8.15 -0.44
C ALA A 116 -4.01 6.74 -0.68
N PHE A 117 -4.30 6.42 -1.94
CA PHE A 117 -4.90 5.15 -2.38
C PHE A 117 -3.86 4.21 -3.02
N PRO A 118 -4.16 2.90 -3.22
CA PRO A 118 -3.19 1.85 -3.58
C PRO A 118 -2.29 2.16 -4.77
N GLY A 119 -2.82 2.77 -5.83
CA GLY A 119 -2.08 3.10 -7.05
C GLY A 119 -1.45 4.50 -7.06
N THR A 120 -1.47 5.22 -5.93
CA THR A 120 -0.86 6.54 -5.82
C THR A 120 0.64 6.42 -5.73
N THR A 121 1.37 7.02 -6.68
CA THR A 121 2.82 7.09 -6.64
C THR A 121 3.30 8.25 -5.77
N LEU A 122 4.52 8.15 -5.22
CA LEU A 122 5.17 9.24 -4.50
C LEU A 122 5.26 10.51 -5.35
N PHE A 123 5.58 10.37 -6.63
CA PHE A 123 5.60 11.50 -7.56
C PHE A 123 4.23 12.22 -7.67
N LYS A 124 3.12 11.47 -7.66
CA LYS A 124 1.78 12.08 -7.65
C LYS A 124 1.48 12.78 -6.34
N LEU A 125 1.91 12.21 -5.22
CA LEU A 125 1.78 12.84 -3.90
C LEU A 125 2.57 14.15 -3.85
N GLU A 126 3.84 14.17 -4.27
CA GLU A 126 4.66 15.37 -4.37
C GLU A 126 4.00 16.47 -5.22
N ASN A 127 3.49 16.10 -6.40
CA ASN A 127 2.80 17.04 -7.28
C ASN A 127 1.50 17.60 -6.69
N ALA A 128 0.79 16.83 -5.87
CA ALA A 128 -0.41 17.31 -5.19
C ALA A 128 -0.09 18.29 -4.05
N LEU A 129 1.06 18.13 -3.39
CA LEU A 129 1.50 18.96 -2.26
C LEU A 129 2.24 20.24 -2.70
N LYS A 130 2.91 20.20 -3.85
CA LYS A 130 3.70 21.32 -4.36
C LYS A 130 2.93 22.66 -4.47
N PRO A 131 1.67 22.72 -4.96
CA PRO A 131 0.92 23.98 -5.05
C PRO A 131 0.63 24.63 -3.71
N ILE A 132 0.60 23.88 -2.62
CA ILE A 132 0.33 24.35 -1.26
C ILE A 132 1.62 24.50 -0.44
N ASN A 133 2.78 24.46 -1.09
CA ASN A 133 4.11 24.58 -0.47
C ASN A 133 4.37 23.53 0.64
N ARG A 134 3.95 22.30 0.40
CA ARG A 134 4.16 21.17 1.33
C ARG A 134 4.89 20.02 0.63
N GLU A 135 5.40 19.12 1.43
CA GLU A 135 6.18 17.96 1.02
C GLU A 135 5.64 16.66 1.66
N PRO A 136 5.90 15.50 1.05
CA PRO A 136 5.44 14.23 1.58
C PRO A 136 6.19 13.81 2.86
N HIS A 137 5.59 12.89 3.59
CA HIS A 137 6.16 12.27 4.79
C HIS A 137 7.51 11.60 4.54
N SER A 138 7.72 11.05 3.36
CA SER A 138 8.94 10.29 3.02
C SER A 138 9.26 10.40 1.53
N VAL A 139 10.55 10.36 1.22
CA VAL A 139 11.10 10.19 -0.13
C VAL A 139 12.00 8.96 -0.11
N ILE A 140 11.69 7.96 -0.91
CA ILE A 140 12.41 6.69 -0.96
C ILE A 140 13.18 6.53 -2.29
N GLY A 141 14.20 5.69 -2.29
CA GLY A 141 15.10 5.53 -3.44
C GLY A 141 14.43 5.09 -4.74
N SER A 142 13.27 4.42 -4.67
CA SER A 142 12.49 3.99 -5.84
C SER A 142 11.43 5.00 -6.30
N SER A 143 11.39 6.21 -5.74
CA SER A 143 10.43 7.26 -6.14
C SER A 143 10.49 7.54 -7.64
N ASN A 144 11.68 7.65 -8.21
CA ASN A 144 11.91 7.87 -9.65
C ASN A 144 11.44 6.70 -10.53
N LEU A 145 11.32 5.51 -9.98
CA LEU A 145 10.84 4.31 -10.65
C LEU A 145 9.31 4.18 -10.61
N GLY A 146 8.63 5.13 -9.97
CA GLY A 146 7.19 5.13 -9.80
C GLY A 146 6.71 4.33 -8.58
N ALA A 147 7.51 4.21 -7.53
CA ALA A 147 7.10 3.57 -6.28
C ALA A 147 5.80 4.18 -5.75
N SER A 148 4.90 3.32 -5.26
CA SER A 148 3.65 3.75 -4.66
C SER A 148 3.84 4.13 -3.20
N VAL A 149 2.99 5.04 -2.71
CA VAL A 149 2.94 5.47 -1.31
C VAL A 149 2.70 4.26 -0.39
N ILE A 150 1.63 3.51 -0.63
CA ILE A 150 1.27 2.34 0.19
C ILE A 150 2.33 1.25 0.09
N GLY A 151 2.91 1.00 -1.09
CA GLY A 151 4.00 0.03 -1.23
C GLY A 151 5.24 0.41 -0.40
N GLY A 152 5.56 1.70 -0.32
CA GLY A 152 6.61 2.20 0.57
C GLY A 152 6.33 1.92 2.04
N ILE A 153 5.10 2.17 2.48
CA ILE A 153 4.65 1.95 3.86
C ILE A 153 4.65 0.45 4.20
N ASN A 154 4.08 -0.39 3.34
CA ASN A 154 4.04 -1.83 3.56
C ASN A 154 5.43 -2.48 3.69
N ASN A 155 6.46 -1.84 3.13
CA ASN A 155 7.85 -2.30 3.23
C ASN A 155 8.69 -1.49 4.23
N ASN A 156 8.12 -0.56 4.99
CA ASN A 156 8.85 0.39 5.84
C ASN A 156 10.05 1.00 5.10
N SER A 157 9.82 1.44 3.87
CA SER A 157 10.88 1.93 2.99
C SER A 157 11.52 3.19 3.56
N GLY A 158 12.83 3.18 3.72
CA GLY A 158 13.57 4.33 4.19
C GLY A 158 13.98 5.27 3.07
N GLY A 159 14.19 6.52 3.43
CA GLY A 159 14.64 7.58 2.55
C GLY A 159 15.64 8.51 3.24
N ALA A 160 15.95 9.62 2.57
CA ALA A 160 16.92 10.60 3.03
C ALA A 160 16.36 11.58 4.07
N LEU A 161 15.06 11.61 4.29
CA LEU A 161 14.40 12.59 5.17
C LEU A 161 14.43 12.11 6.64
N ILE A 162 15.59 12.24 7.27
CA ILE A 162 15.86 11.73 8.63
C ILE A 162 14.88 12.29 9.66
N GLN A 163 14.50 13.56 9.58
CA GLN A 163 13.58 14.21 10.52
C GLN A 163 12.14 13.68 10.42
N ARG A 164 11.77 13.11 9.27
CA ARG A 164 10.42 12.59 9.00
C ARG A 164 10.35 11.07 9.11
N GLY A 165 11.50 10.40 9.09
CA GLY A 165 11.62 8.96 9.21
C GLY A 165 11.29 8.17 7.93
N PRO A 166 11.08 6.85 8.08
CA PRO A 166 10.70 5.96 6.99
C PRO A 166 9.25 6.22 6.54
N ALA A 167 8.84 5.56 5.46
CA ALA A 167 7.45 5.51 5.05
C ALA A 167 6.64 4.72 6.10
N TYR A 168 5.90 5.43 6.94
CA TYR A 168 5.21 4.90 8.11
C TYR A 168 3.91 5.66 8.40
N THR A 169 2.89 4.95 8.81
CA THR A 169 1.67 5.49 9.41
C THR A 169 0.97 4.41 10.22
N GLU A 170 0.25 4.83 11.25
CA GLU A 170 -0.67 4.01 12.04
C GLU A 170 -2.13 4.26 11.63
N LEU A 171 -2.35 5.17 10.69
CA LEU A 171 -3.68 5.59 10.24
C LEU A 171 -3.98 4.96 8.89
N SER A 172 -4.80 3.91 8.87
CA SER A 172 -5.08 3.14 7.67
C SER A 172 -6.49 2.55 7.60
N LEU A 173 -6.95 2.32 6.38
CA LEU A 173 -8.10 1.48 6.03
C LEU A 173 -7.54 0.25 5.33
N TYR A 174 -7.79 -0.94 5.85
CA TYR A 174 -7.20 -2.17 5.31
C TYR A 174 -8.12 -3.37 5.50
N ALA A 175 -7.98 -4.35 4.61
CA ALA A 175 -8.60 -5.65 4.75
C ALA A 175 -7.61 -6.67 5.32
N GLN A 176 -8.10 -7.52 6.19
CA GLN A 176 -7.37 -8.67 6.75
C GLN A 176 -8.29 -9.89 6.86
N ILE A 177 -7.69 -11.05 6.83
CA ILE A 177 -8.32 -12.30 7.21
C ILE A 177 -7.90 -12.59 8.67
N ASP A 178 -8.87 -12.80 9.54
CA ASP A 178 -8.62 -13.02 10.96
C ASP A 178 -8.34 -14.50 11.28
N GLU A 179 -8.19 -14.81 12.56
CA GLU A 179 -7.92 -16.17 13.07
C GLU A 179 -9.09 -17.15 12.87
N ASN A 180 -10.29 -16.64 12.61
CA ASN A 180 -11.48 -17.43 12.31
C ASN A 180 -11.71 -17.62 10.81
N ASP A 181 -10.75 -17.22 10.00
CA ASP A 181 -10.84 -17.20 8.54
C ASP A 181 -11.95 -16.27 8.01
N GLU A 182 -12.19 -15.14 8.70
CA GLU A 182 -13.16 -14.13 8.27
C GLU A 182 -12.46 -12.91 7.67
N LEU A 183 -12.95 -12.44 6.53
CA LEU A 183 -12.44 -11.26 5.86
C LEU A 183 -13.10 -9.99 6.40
N HIS A 184 -12.31 -9.11 7.00
CA HIS A 184 -12.74 -7.84 7.57
C HIS A 184 -12.13 -6.65 6.87
N LEU A 185 -12.89 -5.54 6.80
CA LEU A 185 -12.36 -4.22 6.48
C LEU A 185 -12.27 -3.40 7.77
N VAL A 186 -11.05 -3.03 8.16
CA VAL A 186 -10.75 -2.33 9.41
C VAL A 186 -10.47 -0.86 9.11
N ASN A 187 -11.18 0.04 9.81
CA ASN A 187 -10.99 1.48 9.67
C ASN A 187 -10.28 2.05 10.90
N HIS A 188 -9.03 2.40 10.71
CA HIS A 188 -8.20 3.13 11.69
C HIS A 188 -7.69 4.47 11.12
N LEU A 189 -8.40 5.06 10.16
CA LEU A 189 -8.05 6.38 9.62
C LEU A 189 -8.33 7.55 10.57
N GLY A 190 -9.07 7.30 11.65
CA GLY A 190 -9.57 8.39 12.50
C GLY A 190 -10.66 9.24 11.81
N ILE A 191 -11.32 8.68 10.79
CA ILE A 191 -12.40 9.28 10.03
C ILE A 191 -13.62 8.37 10.16
N GLU A 192 -14.77 8.93 10.53
CA GLU A 192 -16.02 8.18 10.56
C GLU A 192 -16.52 7.94 9.13
N LEU A 193 -16.50 6.68 8.70
CA LEU A 193 -16.86 6.27 7.34
C LEU A 193 -18.09 5.36 7.27
N GLY A 194 -18.76 5.07 8.40
CA GLY A 194 -19.86 4.13 8.47
C GLY A 194 -19.47 2.83 9.16
N LYS A 195 -20.36 1.84 9.12
CA LYS A 195 -20.24 0.59 9.89
C LYS A 195 -19.96 -0.64 9.03
N THR A 196 -20.40 -0.63 7.78
CA THR A 196 -20.17 -1.75 6.86
C THR A 196 -19.01 -1.46 5.92
N PRO A 197 -18.32 -2.47 5.40
CA PRO A 197 -17.27 -2.28 4.40
C PRO A 197 -17.73 -1.43 3.20
N GLU A 198 -18.92 -1.69 2.71
CA GLU A 198 -19.51 -0.98 1.56
C GLU A 198 -19.76 0.49 1.87
N GLU A 199 -20.25 0.82 3.07
CA GLU A 199 -20.41 2.22 3.54
C GLU A 199 -19.04 2.91 3.65
N MET A 200 -18.07 2.28 4.29
CA MET A 200 -16.72 2.83 4.47
C MET A 200 -16.08 3.14 3.13
N ILE A 201 -16.15 2.21 2.18
CA ILE A 201 -15.60 2.36 0.84
C ILE A 201 -16.33 3.48 0.08
N TYR A 202 -17.64 3.47 0.10
CA TYR A 202 -18.43 4.48 -0.59
C TYR A 202 -18.12 5.88 -0.05
N ASN A 203 -18.07 6.04 1.28
CA ASN A 203 -17.86 7.34 1.90
C ASN A 203 -16.44 7.87 1.67
N ILE A 204 -15.41 7.04 1.70
CA ILE A 204 -14.04 7.50 1.42
C ILE A 204 -13.84 7.84 -0.06
N GLU A 205 -14.40 7.07 -0.99
CA GLU A 205 -14.29 7.33 -2.43
C GLU A 205 -15.01 8.62 -2.84
N HIS A 206 -16.18 8.89 -2.25
CA HIS A 206 -17.01 10.05 -2.55
C HIS A 206 -16.74 11.25 -1.64
N ARG A 207 -15.78 11.15 -0.72
CA ARG A 207 -15.44 12.20 0.25
C ARG A 207 -16.64 12.62 1.12
N ASN A 208 -17.48 11.67 1.51
CA ASN A 208 -18.64 11.91 2.35
C ASN A 208 -18.24 12.00 3.83
N PHE A 209 -17.35 12.92 4.15
CA PHE A 209 -16.91 13.27 5.50
C PHE A 209 -16.43 14.73 5.47
N ASP A 210 -16.32 15.35 6.64
CA ASP A 210 -15.81 16.73 6.73
C ASP A 210 -14.30 16.73 6.51
N ILE A 211 -13.90 17.02 5.28
CA ILE A 211 -12.50 16.93 4.82
C ILE A 211 -11.61 18.01 5.42
N ASP A 212 -12.20 19.13 5.85
CA ASP A 212 -11.47 20.28 6.39
C ASP A 212 -11.33 20.23 7.91
N ASN A 213 -12.08 19.35 8.60
CA ASN A 213 -12.09 19.22 10.04
C ASN A 213 -11.97 17.76 10.49
N VAL A 214 -11.07 17.00 9.87
CA VAL A 214 -10.76 15.64 10.33
C VAL A 214 -10.01 15.73 11.65
N PRO A 215 -10.54 15.12 12.74
CA PRO A 215 -9.90 15.22 14.06
C PRO A 215 -8.53 14.56 14.08
N ALA A 216 -7.62 15.10 14.89
CA ALA A 216 -6.38 14.41 15.19
C ALA A 216 -6.68 13.11 15.95
N ASP A 217 -6.02 12.02 15.60
CA ASP A 217 -6.10 10.79 16.37
C ASP A 217 -5.20 10.92 17.62
N ASN A 218 -5.75 10.58 18.81
CA ASN A 218 -5.01 10.69 20.08
C ASN A 218 -4.11 9.49 20.34
N LYS A 219 -4.25 8.41 19.57
CA LYS A 219 -3.56 7.13 19.80
C LYS A 219 -2.60 6.79 18.66
N ARG A 220 -2.91 7.23 17.44
CA ARG A 220 -2.21 6.85 16.21
C ARG A 220 -1.55 8.06 15.56
N VAL A 221 -0.49 7.81 14.82
CA VAL A 221 0.32 8.86 14.19
C VAL A 221 0.41 8.66 12.68
N GLY A 222 0.46 9.76 11.94
CA GLY A 222 0.57 9.81 10.49
C GLY A 222 2.01 9.75 9.94
N HIS A 223 3.01 9.68 10.82
CA HIS A 223 4.44 9.48 10.50
C HIS A 223 5.20 8.95 11.71
N ASN A 224 6.44 8.50 11.55
CA ASN A 224 7.28 8.03 12.66
C ASN A 224 7.86 9.23 13.44
N ARG A 225 7.30 9.53 14.60
CA ARG A 225 7.70 10.66 15.46
C ARG A 225 9.01 10.42 16.23
N ASN A 226 9.45 9.18 16.35
CA ASN A 226 10.59 8.82 17.19
C ASN A 226 11.90 8.64 16.39
N TYR A 227 11.83 8.63 15.07
CA TYR A 227 12.95 8.27 14.22
C TYR A 227 14.12 9.24 14.34
N GLU A 228 13.87 10.55 14.38
CA GLU A 228 14.91 11.56 14.51
C GLU A 228 15.72 11.40 15.81
N ALA A 229 15.05 11.16 16.93
CA ALA A 229 15.69 10.92 18.21
C ALA A 229 16.53 9.64 18.19
N ARG A 230 16.00 8.56 17.62
CA ARG A 230 16.68 7.27 17.48
C ARG A 230 17.94 7.36 16.60
N VAL A 231 17.86 8.08 15.50
CA VAL A 231 19.01 8.27 14.60
C VAL A 231 20.16 9.02 15.25
N ARG A 232 19.85 9.92 16.18
CA ARG A 232 20.83 10.75 16.90
C ARG A 232 21.40 10.06 18.13
N ASP A 233 20.79 8.98 18.58
CA ASP A 233 21.28 8.23 19.76
C ASP A 233 22.46 7.34 19.38
N VAL A 234 23.66 7.91 19.50
CA VAL A 234 24.92 7.19 19.27
C VAL A 234 25.29 6.23 20.40
N SER A 235 24.57 6.25 21.52
CA SER A 235 24.79 5.35 22.66
C SER A 235 23.97 4.07 22.57
N SER A 236 22.98 4.01 21.67
CA SER A 236 22.15 2.84 21.45
C SER A 236 22.99 1.64 20.98
N HIS A 237 22.75 0.49 21.58
CA HIS A 237 23.34 -0.78 21.17
C HIS A 237 22.59 -1.46 20.01
N THR A 238 21.43 -0.93 19.62
CA THR A 238 20.63 -1.43 18.50
C THR A 238 20.78 -0.53 17.29
N PRO A 239 20.82 -1.08 16.06
CA PRO A 239 20.76 -0.26 14.85
C PRO A 239 19.50 0.60 14.84
N THR A 240 19.59 1.82 14.31
CA THR A 240 18.42 2.71 14.16
C THR A 240 17.34 2.08 13.32
N ARG A 241 17.73 1.29 12.33
CA ARG A 241 16.83 0.53 11.46
C ARG A 241 17.37 -0.86 11.18
N TYR A 242 16.50 -1.84 11.24
CA TYR A 242 16.77 -3.22 10.84
C TYR A 242 15.48 -3.90 10.40
N ASN A 243 15.61 -4.99 9.63
CA ASN A 243 14.44 -5.75 9.17
C ASN A 243 13.69 -6.34 10.35
N ALA A 244 12.36 -6.28 10.26
CA ALA A 244 11.44 -6.78 11.29
C ALA A 244 11.63 -6.12 12.68
N ASP A 245 12.03 -4.85 12.73
CA ASP A 245 12.02 -4.06 13.97
C ASP A 245 10.59 -3.99 14.50
N PRO A 246 10.27 -4.59 15.66
CA PRO A 246 8.90 -4.62 16.18
C PRO A 246 8.35 -3.22 16.52
N ASN A 247 9.22 -2.23 16.71
CA ASN A 247 8.81 -0.85 16.96
C ASN A 247 8.37 -0.10 15.69
N GLU A 248 8.66 -0.66 14.52
CA GLU A 248 8.33 -0.09 13.22
C GLU A 248 7.26 -0.91 12.48
N LEU A 249 6.67 -1.90 13.14
CA LEU A 249 5.59 -2.73 12.59
C LEU A 249 4.27 -2.30 13.21
N TYR A 250 3.38 -1.80 12.39
CA TYR A 250 2.04 -1.45 12.81
C TYR A 250 1.05 -1.60 11.65
N GLU A 251 0.16 -2.55 11.72
CA GLU A 251 -0.87 -2.80 10.70
C GLU A 251 -0.28 -2.80 9.27
N VAL A 252 -0.63 -1.79 8.45
CA VAL A 252 -0.09 -1.67 7.09
C VAL A 252 1.39 -1.33 7.05
N SER A 253 1.93 -0.67 8.09
CA SER A 253 3.35 -0.34 8.17
C SER A 253 4.18 -1.59 8.42
N GLY A 254 5.00 -1.97 7.45
CA GLY A 254 5.80 -3.18 7.48
C GLY A 254 5.00 -4.49 7.31
N ALA A 255 3.76 -4.43 6.86
CA ALA A 255 2.89 -5.60 6.70
C ALA A 255 3.42 -6.65 5.72
N SER A 256 4.19 -6.23 4.72
CA SER A 256 4.81 -7.12 3.72
C SER A 256 3.85 -8.13 3.08
N GLY A 257 2.61 -7.70 2.81
CA GLY A 257 1.59 -8.52 2.14
C GLY A 257 0.64 -9.29 3.06
N LYS A 258 0.73 -9.15 4.37
CA LYS A 258 -0.24 -9.75 5.31
C LYS A 258 -1.60 -9.06 5.31
N LEU A 259 -1.67 -7.83 4.83
CA LEU A 259 -2.86 -7.00 4.77
C LEU A 259 -3.05 -6.45 3.36
N ALA A 260 -4.30 -6.15 2.99
CA ALA A 260 -4.60 -5.40 1.79
C ALA A 260 -4.96 -3.96 2.16
N ALA A 261 -4.06 -3.01 1.92
CA ALA A 261 -4.28 -1.60 2.23
C ALA A 261 -5.22 -0.95 1.20
N PHE A 262 -6.27 -0.30 1.67
CA PHE A 262 -7.26 0.44 0.89
C PHE A 262 -6.97 1.94 0.85
N ALA A 263 -6.57 2.50 1.98
CA ALA A 263 -6.14 3.88 2.09
C ALA A 263 -5.19 4.05 3.27
N VAL A 264 -4.35 5.05 3.19
CA VAL A 264 -3.51 5.51 4.31
C VAL A 264 -3.69 7.00 4.50
N ARG A 265 -3.70 7.45 5.77
CA ARG A 265 -3.64 8.86 6.15
C ARG A 265 -2.23 9.17 6.64
N LEU A 266 -1.66 10.26 6.15
CA LEU A 266 -0.27 10.62 6.35
C LEU A 266 -0.16 12.10 6.68
N ASP A 267 0.74 12.43 7.61
CA ASP A 267 1.16 13.81 7.82
C ASP A 267 1.93 14.33 6.60
N THR A 268 1.80 15.60 6.32
CA THR A 268 2.63 16.32 5.35
C THR A 268 3.46 17.38 6.10
N PHE A 269 4.47 17.89 5.44
CA PHE A 269 5.42 18.81 6.07
C PHE A 269 5.51 20.10 5.27
N PRO A 270 5.68 21.27 5.91
CA PRO A 270 6.03 22.49 5.21
C PRO A 270 7.28 22.24 4.36
N LYS A 271 7.32 22.82 3.17
CA LYS A 271 8.55 22.81 2.40
C LYS A 271 9.57 23.67 3.12
N ASP A 272 10.66 23.05 3.55
CA ASP A 272 11.81 23.78 4.08
C ASP A 272 12.39 24.70 3.00
N GLY A 273 13.10 25.76 3.42
CA GLY A 273 13.66 26.78 2.54
C GLY A 273 14.50 26.23 1.38
N ASP A 274 15.42 27.00 0.85
CA ASP A 274 16.28 26.60 -0.27
C ASP A 274 17.17 25.42 0.12
N SER A 275 17.20 24.38 -0.72
CA SER A 275 18.05 23.22 -0.54
C SER A 275 19.28 23.30 -1.43
N GLN A 276 20.45 22.90 -0.89
CA GLN A 276 21.69 22.80 -1.66
C GLN A 276 22.22 21.37 -1.59
N VAL A 277 22.64 20.84 -2.72
CA VAL A 277 23.20 19.49 -2.81
C VAL A 277 24.71 19.58 -2.94
N PHE A 278 25.42 18.84 -2.06
CA PHE A 278 26.88 18.72 -2.10
C PHE A 278 27.25 17.28 -2.50
N TYR A 279 28.14 17.17 -3.47
CA TYR A 279 28.78 15.89 -3.81
C TYR A 279 30.17 15.88 -3.20
N ILE A 280 30.40 15.00 -2.23
CA ILE A 280 31.68 14.89 -1.54
C ILE A 280 32.30 13.55 -1.94
N GLY A 281 33.46 13.62 -2.60
CA GLY A 281 34.29 12.45 -2.90
C GLY A 281 35.34 12.28 -1.80
N THR A 282 35.60 11.03 -1.42
CA THR A 282 36.71 10.66 -0.49
C THR A 282 37.54 9.57 -1.14
N ASN A 283 38.85 9.58 -0.86
CA ASN A 283 39.79 8.51 -1.25
C ASN A 283 39.73 7.36 -0.26
#